data_84bf797329a55b636adac291b8f4e992
#
_entry.id   84bf797329a55b636adac291b8f4e992
#
_cell.length_a   1.000
_cell.length_b   1.000
_cell.length_c   1.000
_cell.angle_alpha   90.00
_cell.angle_beta   90.00
_cell.angle_gamma   90.00
#
_symmetry.space_group_name_H-M   'P 1'
#
loop_
_entity.id
_entity.type
_entity.pdbx_description
1 polymer ?
#
loop_
_entity_poly.entity_id
_entity_poly.type
_entity_poly.pdbx_seq_one_letter_code
_entity_poly.pdbx_strand_id
1 'polypeptide(L)'
;MKIGLFDHVEDDGRPLATLFDERLTFVKAADEAGLYCLHVAEHHATPLNMVPVPGVYLGAVARATKRMRLGPLVYLLPLYSPLRLIEEIAMLDHLSYGRLEVGVGRGVSPFELKYHKVEHDQSRDIFIDAFDCISAGLTSDTLTYSGPHFNYDNVPIAMRPLQQPHPAFWYGSSNTIGSTWAGERGLHFVTLGPMATAKANIGAFKEAFAKRGRAAQPKAEFPGGAAIGFQRHVFVADTDAEAKRFAKPAMELHLKNLNWLRDKHGVAGASSLVSRLNVPRGANYEECVADGTVIDGTPDHVTAEIERQTRELGANYLLTYLFLGTMTLAEALRSLSLFSTEVMPKLARL
;
A
#
# COMPACT_ATOMS: atom_id res chain seq x y z
N MET A 1 -5.17 -2.05 -17.81
CA MET A 1 -4.47 -1.97 -16.52
C MET A 1 -5.46 -1.63 -15.40
N LYS A 2 -5.32 -2.17 -14.17
CA LYS A 2 -6.12 -1.73 -13.01
C LYS A 2 -5.41 -0.62 -12.24
N ILE A 3 -6.18 0.25 -11.58
CA ILE A 3 -5.67 1.40 -10.86
C ILE A 3 -6.24 1.43 -9.44
N GLY A 4 -5.36 1.47 -8.45
CA GLY A 4 -5.70 1.57 -7.04
C GLY A 4 -5.36 2.94 -6.46
N LEU A 5 -5.96 3.23 -5.33
CA LEU A 5 -5.67 4.39 -4.48
C LEU A 5 -4.82 3.95 -3.29
N PHE A 6 -3.80 4.72 -2.96
CA PHE A 6 -3.01 4.54 -1.74
C PHE A 6 -3.13 5.77 -0.85
N ASP A 7 -3.20 5.56 0.45
CA ASP A 7 -3.28 6.66 1.41
C ASP A 7 -2.54 6.32 2.72
N HIS A 8 -1.81 7.29 3.25
CA HIS A 8 -1.29 7.28 4.61
C HIS A 8 -2.23 8.00 5.58
N VAL A 9 -3.12 8.84 5.10
CA VAL A 9 -3.90 9.77 5.93
C VAL A 9 -2.97 10.60 6.82
N GLU A 10 -2.13 11.41 6.20
CA GLU A 10 -1.10 12.18 6.88
C GLU A 10 -1.68 13.30 7.72
N ASP A 11 -1.00 13.60 8.84
CA ASP A 11 -1.26 14.81 9.62
C ASP A 11 -0.78 16.04 8.82
N ASP A 12 -1.70 16.92 8.51
CA ASP A 12 -1.47 18.19 7.81
C ASP A 12 -1.76 19.42 8.69
N GLY A 13 -1.98 19.20 9.99
CA GLY A 13 -2.29 20.23 10.98
C GLY A 13 -3.78 20.56 11.09
N ARG A 14 -4.65 19.95 10.29
CA ARG A 14 -6.11 20.09 10.45
C ARG A 14 -6.63 19.26 11.63
N PRO A 15 -7.81 19.57 12.19
CA PRO A 15 -8.44 18.70 13.19
C PRO A 15 -8.66 17.29 12.62
N LEU A 16 -8.25 16.27 13.36
CA LEU A 16 -8.28 14.87 12.88
C LEU A 16 -9.68 14.41 12.47
N ALA A 17 -10.74 14.86 13.15
CA ALA A 17 -12.12 14.52 12.75
C ALA A 17 -12.42 15.06 11.33
N THR A 18 -12.04 16.29 11.03
CA THR A 18 -12.18 16.87 9.68
C THR A 18 -11.36 16.11 8.66
N LEU A 19 -10.13 15.75 8.99
CA LEU A 19 -9.25 14.96 8.13
C LEU A 19 -9.90 13.61 7.76
N PHE A 20 -10.45 12.88 8.74
CA PHE A 20 -11.13 11.61 8.48
C PHE A 20 -12.41 11.78 7.64
N ASP A 21 -13.21 12.81 7.90
CA ASP A 21 -14.43 13.08 7.12
C ASP A 21 -14.10 13.40 5.65
N GLU A 22 -13.07 14.21 5.43
CA GLU A 22 -12.60 14.54 4.07
C GLU A 22 -12.03 13.33 3.35
N ARG A 23 -11.24 12.48 4.04
CA ARG A 23 -10.71 11.23 3.45
C ARG A 23 -11.83 10.25 3.10
N LEU A 24 -12.81 10.05 3.96
CA LEU A 24 -13.98 9.22 3.65
C LEU A 24 -14.80 9.79 2.48
N THR A 25 -14.93 11.11 2.38
CA THR A 25 -15.59 11.77 1.25
C THR A 25 -14.83 11.52 -0.05
N PHE A 26 -13.51 11.66 -0.02
CA PHE A 26 -12.65 11.39 -1.18
C PHE A 26 -12.71 9.91 -1.60
N VAL A 27 -12.66 8.98 -0.65
CA VAL A 27 -12.74 7.55 -0.91
C VAL A 27 -14.07 7.14 -1.54
N LYS A 28 -15.19 7.77 -1.13
CA LYS A 28 -16.51 7.57 -1.81
C LYS A 28 -16.45 8.03 -3.26
N ALA A 29 -15.89 9.21 -3.51
CA ALA A 29 -15.73 9.70 -4.88
C ALA A 29 -14.82 8.79 -5.72
N ALA A 30 -13.75 8.23 -5.12
CA ALA A 30 -12.87 7.27 -5.80
C ALA A 30 -13.58 5.94 -6.13
N ASP A 31 -14.48 5.45 -5.26
CA ASP A 31 -15.35 4.30 -5.54
C ASP A 31 -16.31 4.59 -6.69
N GLU A 32 -16.92 5.78 -6.71
CA GLU A 32 -17.81 6.22 -7.79
C GLU A 32 -17.06 6.44 -9.12
N ALA A 33 -15.80 6.88 -9.04
CA ALA A 33 -14.91 7.03 -10.18
C ALA A 33 -14.41 5.70 -10.75
N GLY A 34 -14.60 4.58 -10.05
CA GLY A 34 -14.25 3.25 -10.54
C GLY A 34 -12.80 2.82 -10.27
N LEU A 35 -12.12 3.40 -9.29
CA LEU A 35 -10.82 2.89 -8.83
C LEU A 35 -11.00 1.46 -8.29
N TYR A 36 -9.98 0.62 -8.52
CA TYR A 36 -10.07 -0.81 -8.24
C TYR A 36 -10.01 -1.13 -6.73
N CYS A 37 -9.05 -0.55 -6.02
CA CYS A 37 -8.80 -0.86 -4.61
C CYS A 37 -8.27 0.36 -3.87
N LEU A 38 -8.74 0.58 -2.63
CA LEU A 38 -8.06 1.43 -1.66
C LEU A 38 -7.07 0.58 -0.86
N HIS A 39 -5.82 1.03 -0.81
CA HIS A 39 -4.81 0.50 0.10
C HIS A 39 -4.41 1.58 1.11
N VAL A 40 -4.41 1.25 2.41
CA VAL A 40 -3.95 2.16 3.46
C VAL A 40 -2.67 1.64 4.10
N ALA A 41 -1.76 2.56 4.38
CA ALA A 41 -0.52 2.24 5.09
C ALA A 41 -0.77 2.00 6.58
N GLU A 42 0.19 1.35 7.24
CA GLU A 42 0.31 1.28 8.69
C GLU A 42 1.66 1.84 9.12
N HIS A 43 1.62 2.91 9.90
CA HIS A 43 2.76 3.51 10.58
C HIS A 43 2.35 3.98 11.97
N HIS A 44 3.31 3.97 12.91
CA HIS A 44 3.03 4.22 14.32
C HIS A 44 3.82 5.40 14.86
N ALA A 45 3.17 6.19 15.71
CA ALA A 45 3.77 7.32 16.45
C ALA A 45 4.50 8.34 15.55
N THR A 46 3.92 8.63 14.38
CA THR A 46 4.47 9.54 13.38
C THR A 46 3.35 10.34 12.68
N PRO A 47 3.56 11.60 12.32
CA PRO A 47 2.60 12.38 11.54
C PRO A 47 2.40 11.84 10.11
N LEU A 48 3.22 10.90 9.68
CA LEU A 48 3.07 10.25 8.37
C LEU A 48 1.74 9.51 8.25
N ASN A 49 1.18 9.01 9.37
CA ASN A 49 -0.04 8.19 9.31
C ASN A 49 -0.92 8.37 10.54
N MET A 50 -2.15 8.86 10.33
CA MET A 50 -3.20 8.98 11.35
C MET A 50 -4.15 7.76 11.36
N VAL A 51 -3.80 6.69 10.63
CA VAL A 51 -4.52 5.40 10.60
C VAL A 51 -3.60 4.27 11.14
N PRO A 52 -3.08 4.40 12.38
CA PRO A 52 -2.15 3.41 12.94
C PRO A 52 -2.81 2.05 13.22
N VAL A 53 -4.13 1.95 13.12
CA VAL A 53 -4.92 0.73 13.24
C VAL A 53 -5.80 0.61 11.99
N PRO A 54 -5.25 0.03 10.91
CA PRO A 54 -5.92 0.01 9.59
C PRO A 54 -7.34 -0.56 9.63
N GLY A 55 -7.58 -1.62 10.41
CA GLY A 55 -8.88 -2.27 10.50
C GLY A 55 -10.00 -1.36 10.98
N VAL A 56 -9.72 -0.41 11.89
CA VAL A 56 -10.73 0.55 12.36
C VAL A 56 -11.18 1.47 11.23
N TYR A 57 -10.25 2.02 10.48
CA TYR A 57 -10.54 2.90 9.35
C TYR A 57 -11.17 2.13 8.18
N LEU A 58 -10.63 0.96 7.85
CA LEU A 58 -11.15 0.09 6.79
C LEU A 58 -12.59 -0.38 7.09
N GLY A 59 -12.96 -0.55 8.35
CA GLY A 59 -14.35 -0.81 8.74
C GLY A 59 -15.29 0.33 8.33
N ALA A 60 -14.89 1.59 8.52
CA ALA A 60 -15.64 2.75 8.06
C ALA A 60 -15.70 2.82 6.53
N VAL A 61 -14.56 2.62 5.85
CA VAL A 61 -14.47 2.58 4.38
C VAL A 61 -15.37 1.47 3.80
N ALA A 62 -15.36 0.28 4.38
CA ALA A 62 -16.18 -0.85 3.94
C ALA A 62 -17.67 -0.50 3.88
N ARG A 63 -18.15 0.29 4.83
CA ARG A 63 -19.55 0.73 4.89
C ARG A 63 -19.84 1.99 4.05
N ALA A 64 -18.80 2.80 3.78
CA ALA A 64 -18.92 4.02 2.98
C ALA A 64 -18.86 3.77 1.47
N THR A 65 -18.29 2.63 1.03
CA THR A 65 -18.06 2.26 -0.37
C THR A 65 -18.89 1.04 -0.78
N LYS A 66 -19.05 0.80 -2.10
CA LYS A 66 -19.89 -0.30 -2.63
C LYS A 66 -19.17 -1.24 -3.59
N ARG A 67 -18.22 -0.75 -4.36
CA ARG A 67 -17.58 -1.48 -5.47
C ARG A 67 -16.08 -1.65 -5.28
N MET A 68 -15.40 -0.59 -4.85
CA MET A 68 -13.97 -0.56 -4.66
C MET A 68 -13.54 -1.60 -3.63
N ARG A 69 -12.52 -2.39 -3.94
CA ARG A 69 -11.86 -3.26 -2.97
C ARG A 69 -11.09 -2.40 -1.96
N LEU A 70 -10.75 -2.95 -0.82
CA LEU A 70 -10.08 -2.21 0.25
C LEU A 70 -9.17 -3.12 1.05
N GLY A 71 -8.09 -2.58 1.58
CA GLY A 71 -7.22 -3.34 2.46
C GLY A 71 -6.02 -2.55 2.94
N PRO A 72 -5.28 -3.05 3.92
CA PRO A 72 -3.99 -2.48 4.27
C PRO A 72 -2.98 -2.78 3.15
N LEU A 73 -2.02 -1.92 3.02
CA LEU A 73 -0.78 -2.21 2.33
C LEU A 73 0.33 -1.45 3.06
N VAL A 74 0.69 -2.01 4.21
CA VAL A 74 0.50 -3.40 4.67
C VAL A 74 0.06 -3.45 6.15
N TYR A 75 -0.44 -4.62 6.65
CA TYR A 75 -0.34 -4.93 8.07
C TYR A 75 1.11 -5.26 8.43
N LEU A 76 1.63 -4.66 9.49
CA LEU A 76 2.99 -4.94 10.01
C LEU A 76 2.94 -6.19 10.90
N LEU A 77 2.97 -7.38 10.31
CA LEU A 77 2.70 -8.64 11.00
C LEU A 77 3.51 -8.86 12.30
N PRO A 78 4.77 -8.40 12.44
CA PRO A 78 5.49 -8.53 13.71
C PRO A 78 4.85 -7.80 14.90
N LEU A 79 3.91 -6.89 14.63
CA LEU A 79 3.20 -6.13 15.68
C LEU A 79 1.87 -6.78 16.10
N TYR A 80 1.47 -7.89 15.46
CA TYR A 80 0.16 -8.51 15.64
C TYR A 80 0.22 -9.87 16.34
N SER A 81 -0.81 -10.16 17.14
CA SER A 81 -1.16 -11.54 17.48
C SER A 81 -1.85 -12.18 16.26
N PRO A 82 -1.33 -13.31 15.72
CA PRO A 82 -1.93 -13.96 14.56
C PRO A 82 -3.43 -14.27 14.71
N LEU A 83 -3.85 -14.82 15.84
CA LEU A 83 -5.25 -15.14 16.07
C LEU A 83 -6.15 -13.89 16.00
N ARG A 84 -5.76 -12.79 16.64
CA ARG A 84 -6.52 -11.53 16.54
C ARG A 84 -6.59 -10.99 15.12
N LEU A 85 -5.52 -11.12 14.36
CA LEU A 85 -5.51 -10.64 12.98
C LEU A 85 -6.35 -11.54 12.05
N ILE A 86 -6.38 -12.84 12.27
CA ILE A 86 -7.29 -13.77 11.58
C ILE A 86 -8.76 -13.34 11.79
N GLU A 87 -9.13 -13.03 13.03
CA GLU A 87 -10.48 -12.58 13.37
C GLU A 87 -10.81 -11.21 12.74
N GLU A 88 -9.87 -10.26 12.76
CA GLU A 88 -10.02 -8.94 12.14
C GLU A 88 -10.19 -9.06 10.62
N ILE A 89 -9.37 -9.88 9.95
CA ILE A 89 -9.46 -10.13 8.51
C ILE A 89 -10.83 -10.73 8.17
N ALA A 90 -11.27 -11.75 8.91
CA ALA A 90 -12.57 -12.37 8.66
C ALA A 90 -13.72 -11.37 8.85
N MET A 91 -13.68 -10.58 9.92
CA MET A 91 -14.71 -9.57 10.20
C MET A 91 -14.76 -8.48 9.12
N LEU A 92 -13.59 -7.95 8.69
CA LEU A 92 -13.52 -6.94 7.64
C LEU A 92 -13.99 -7.50 6.28
N ASP A 93 -13.70 -8.76 6.00
CA ASP A 93 -14.14 -9.39 4.76
C ASP A 93 -15.68 -9.49 4.70
N HIS A 94 -16.33 -9.84 5.80
CA HIS A 94 -17.79 -9.79 5.90
C HIS A 94 -18.35 -8.36 5.84
N LEU A 95 -17.77 -7.40 6.56
CA LEU A 95 -18.20 -6.00 6.54
C LEU A 95 -18.10 -5.38 5.14
N SER A 96 -17.12 -5.82 4.34
CA SER A 96 -16.90 -5.36 2.97
C SER A 96 -17.62 -6.19 1.91
N TYR A 97 -18.37 -7.24 2.30
CA TYR A 97 -19.01 -8.18 1.35
C TYR A 97 -18.01 -8.83 0.37
N GLY A 98 -16.87 -9.30 0.89
CA GLY A 98 -15.85 -9.99 0.09
C GLY A 98 -14.99 -9.07 -0.78
N ARG A 99 -14.88 -7.78 -0.43
CA ARG A 99 -14.01 -6.82 -1.12
C ARG A 99 -12.66 -6.62 -0.44
N LEU A 100 -12.38 -7.32 0.66
CA LEU A 100 -11.12 -7.18 1.38
C LEU A 100 -9.95 -7.72 0.55
N GLU A 101 -8.84 -6.99 0.58
CA GLU A 101 -7.48 -7.40 0.18
C GLU A 101 -6.58 -7.34 1.40
N VAL A 102 -5.62 -8.23 1.54
CA VAL A 102 -4.77 -8.31 2.74
C VAL A 102 -3.31 -8.07 2.38
N GLY A 103 -2.88 -6.84 2.50
CA GLY A 103 -1.45 -6.54 2.38
C GLY A 103 -0.71 -6.88 3.67
N VAL A 104 0.44 -7.55 3.55
CA VAL A 104 1.28 -7.98 4.67
C VAL A 104 2.70 -7.46 4.52
N GLY A 105 3.34 -7.12 5.62
CA GLY A 105 4.69 -6.60 5.62
C GLY A 105 5.43 -6.80 6.94
N ARG A 106 6.75 -6.69 6.86
CA ARG A 106 7.63 -6.83 8.02
C ARG A 106 7.70 -5.56 8.87
N GLY A 107 7.44 -4.40 8.27
CA GLY A 107 7.83 -3.11 8.81
C GLY A 107 9.26 -2.73 8.41
N VAL A 108 9.44 -1.44 8.13
CA VAL A 108 10.73 -0.89 7.65
C VAL A 108 11.39 0.03 8.68
N SER A 109 10.60 0.62 9.59
CA SER A 109 11.06 1.56 10.58
C SER A 109 11.54 0.84 11.86
N PRO A 110 12.84 0.87 12.17
CA PRO A 110 13.35 0.28 13.41
C PRO A 110 12.80 0.98 14.66
N PHE A 111 12.39 2.24 14.53
CA PHE A 111 11.77 3.00 15.62
C PHE A 111 10.39 2.46 15.97
N GLU A 112 9.55 2.25 14.96
CA GLU A 112 8.19 1.72 15.12
C GLU A 112 8.24 0.30 15.72
N LEU A 113 9.09 -0.58 15.20
CA LEU A 113 9.31 -1.92 15.77
C LEU A 113 9.70 -1.84 17.24
N LYS A 114 10.66 -0.95 17.60
CA LYS A 114 11.12 -0.77 18.97
C LYS A 114 10.02 -0.27 19.91
N TYR A 115 9.12 0.62 19.46
CA TYR A 115 7.99 1.07 20.26
C TYR A 115 7.06 -0.07 20.64
N HIS A 116 6.93 -1.06 19.77
CA HIS A 116 6.16 -2.28 19.99
C HIS A 116 6.99 -3.44 20.56
N LYS A 117 8.21 -3.16 21.06
CA LYS A 117 9.10 -4.15 21.71
C LYS A 117 9.51 -5.30 20.77
N VAL A 118 9.57 -5.05 19.48
CA VAL A 118 10.08 -5.97 18.47
C VAL A 118 11.50 -5.56 18.11
N GLU A 119 12.44 -6.48 18.28
CA GLU A 119 13.82 -6.26 17.85
C GLU A 119 13.93 -6.37 16.34
N HIS A 120 14.60 -5.39 15.73
CA HIS A 120 14.67 -5.31 14.26
C HIS A 120 15.27 -6.57 13.62
N ASP A 121 16.25 -7.18 14.28
CA ASP A 121 16.94 -8.39 13.77
C ASP A 121 16.01 -9.60 13.73
N GLN A 122 15.06 -9.69 14.67
CA GLN A 122 14.09 -10.77 14.77
C GLN A 122 12.85 -10.53 13.89
N SER A 123 12.62 -9.28 13.45
CA SER A 123 11.38 -8.89 12.79
C SER A 123 11.08 -9.67 11.51
N ARG A 124 12.12 -10.17 10.81
CA ARG A 124 11.93 -10.99 9.60
C ARG A 124 11.41 -12.38 9.94
N ASP A 125 11.96 -13.00 10.95
CA ASP A 125 11.57 -14.37 11.34
C ASP A 125 10.17 -14.35 11.97
N ILE A 126 9.86 -13.35 12.79
CA ILE A 126 8.52 -13.12 13.33
C ILE A 126 7.51 -12.88 12.20
N PHE A 127 7.87 -12.08 11.19
CA PHE A 127 7.01 -11.83 10.03
C PHE A 127 6.67 -13.12 9.26
N ILE A 128 7.67 -13.96 8.98
CA ILE A 128 7.47 -15.21 8.24
C ILE A 128 6.58 -16.16 9.04
N ASP A 129 6.88 -16.34 10.32
CA ASP A 129 6.13 -17.21 11.21
C ASP A 129 4.67 -16.74 11.39
N ALA A 130 4.46 -15.44 11.57
CA ALA A 130 3.12 -14.85 11.62
C ALA A 130 2.34 -15.07 10.31
N PHE A 131 2.99 -14.86 9.16
CA PHE A 131 2.36 -15.06 7.86
C PHE A 131 1.91 -16.51 7.66
N ASP A 132 2.78 -17.49 7.99
CA ASP A 132 2.46 -18.90 7.85
C ASP A 132 1.33 -19.31 8.83
N CYS A 133 1.37 -18.82 10.08
CA CYS A 133 0.31 -19.03 11.07
C CYS A 133 -1.04 -18.45 10.63
N ILE A 134 -1.06 -17.20 10.15
CA ILE A 134 -2.28 -16.54 9.67
C ILE A 134 -2.84 -17.27 8.45
N SER A 135 -1.99 -17.66 7.51
CA SER A 135 -2.41 -18.40 6.32
C SER A 135 -3.06 -19.74 6.68
N ALA A 136 -2.51 -20.45 7.67
CA ALA A 136 -3.09 -21.69 8.19
C ALA A 136 -4.47 -21.45 8.84
N GLY A 137 -4.58 -20.43 9.70
CA GLY A 137 -5.83 -20.12 10.39
C GLY A 137 -6.96 -19.63 9.48
N LEU A 138 -6.63 -18.86 8.42
CA LEU A 138 -7.63 -18.41 7.46
C LEU A 138 -8.22 -19.54 6.60
N THR A 139 -7.54 -20.70 6.53
CA THR A 139 -7.93 -21.82 5.66
C THR A 139 -8.46 -23.06 6.42
N SER A 140 -8.52 -23.01 7.75
CA SER A 140 -8.96 -24.15 8.57
C SER A 140 -10.07 -23.76 9.56
N ASP A 141 -10.87 -24.73 10.01
CA ASP A 141 -11.90 -24.53 11.04
C ASP A 141 -11.30 -24.56 12.44
N THR A 142 -10.07 -25.04 12.57
CA THR A 142 -9.32 -25.13 13.81
C THR A 142 -7.86 -24.79 13.56
N LEU A 143 -7.32 -23.84 14.31
CA LEU A 143 -5.92 -23.46 14.24
C LEU A 143 -5.11 -24.36 15.19
N THR A 144 -4.32 -25.25 14.63
CA THR A 144 -3.20 -25.92 15.29
C THR A 144 -1.94 -25.54 14.54
N TYR A 145 -1.03 -24.85 15.20
CA TYR A 145 0.18 -24.31 14.60
C TYR A 145 1.32 -24.33 15.62
N SER A 146 2.49 -24.76 15.20
CA SER A 146 3.71 -24.77 16.04
C SER A 146 4.85 -24.16 15.23
N GLY A 147 5.20 -22.93 15.56
CA GLY A 147 6.30 -22.18 14.96
C GLY A 147 7.28 -21.65 16.01
N PRO A 148 8.35 -20.99 15.61
CA PRO A 148 9.36 -20.46 16.52
C PRO A 148 8.84 -19.33 17.43
N HIS A 149 7.85 -18.58 17.00
CA HIS A 149 7.30 -17.41 17.73
C HIS A 149 5.84 -17.59 18.13
N PHE A 150 5.06 -18.39 17.39
CA PHE A 150 3.63 -18.57 17.63
C PHE A 150 3.27 -20.04 17.76
N ASN A 151 2.50 -20.36 18.81
CA ASN A 151 2.03 -21.72 19.05
C ASN A 151 0.54 -21.67 19.43
N TYR A 152 -0.27 -22.46 18.72
CA TYR A 152 -1.70 -22.62 18.95
C TYR A 152 -2.05 -24.10 18.92
N ASP A 153 -2.83 -24.56 19.85
CA ASP A 153 -3.26 -25.95 19.95
C ASP A 153 -4.79 -26.03 19.97
N ASN A 154 -5.35 -26.57 18.90
CA ASN A 154 -6.77 -26.85 18.74
C ASN A 154 -7.70 -25.65 19.02
N VAL A 155 -7.30 -24.45 18.54
CA VAL A 155 -8.09 -23.22 18.72
C VAL A 155 -9.19 -23.16 17.64
N PRO A 156 -10.47 -23.15 17.99
CA PRO A 156 -11.55 -23.08 17.00
C PRO A 156 -11.57 -21.73 16.30
N ILE A 157 -11.69 -21.73 14.98
CA ILE A 157 -11.89 -20.52 14.16
C ILE A 157 -13.40 -20.36 13.90
N ALA A 158 -14.06 -19.65 14.81
CA ALA A 158 -15.51 -19.47 14.76
C ALA A 158 -15.98 -18.58 13.59
N MET A 159 -15.11 -17.70 13.08
CA MET A 159 -15.42 -16.80 11.98
C MET A 159 -14.44 -17.01 10.83
N ARG A 160 -14.93 -17.56 9.73
CA ARG A 160 -14.18 -17.73 8.48
C ARG A 160 -14.37 -16.51 7.57
N PRO A 161 -13.39 -16.17 6.75
CA PRO A 161 -13.59 -15.15 5.71
C PRO A 161 -14.72 -15.52 4.75
N LEU A 162 -15.40 -14.52 4.23
CA LEU A 162 -16.40 -14.69 3.17
C LEU A 162 -15.75 -15.16 1.86
N GLN A 163 -14.57 -14.64 1.55
CA GLN A 163 -13.76 -15.04 0.40
C GLN A 163 -13.06 -16.38 0.67
N GLN A 164 -13.14 -17.32 -0.26
CA GLN A 164 -12.55 -18.64 -0.12
C GLN A 164 -11.40 -18.84 -1.11
N PRO A 165 -10.28 -19.46 -0.69
CA PRO A 165 -10.00 -19.96 0.67
C PRO A 165 -9.70 -18.85 1.68
N HIS A 166 -9.34 -17.65 1.23
CA HIS A 166 -9.09 -16.42 2.01
C HIS A 166 -9.05 -15.21 1.05
N PRO A 167 -9.13 -13.95 1.56
CA PRO A 167 -8.85 -12.76 0.76
C PRO A 167 -7.46 -12.80 0.14
N ALA A 168 -7.27 -12.21 -1.04
CA ALA A 168 -5.99 -12.20 -1.72
C ALA A 168 -4.93 -11.46 -0.90
N PHE A 169 -3.71 -12.04 -0.84
CA PHE A 169 -2.58 -11.41 -0.18
C PHE A 169 -1.79 -10.50 -1.11
N TRP A 170 -1.36 -9.37 -0.56
CA TRP A 170 -0.52 -8.37 -1.21
C TRP A 170 0.78 -8.15 -0.44
N TYR A 171 1.83 -7.77 -1.17
CA TYR A 171 3.11 -7.41 -0.59
C TYR A 171 3.67 -6.14 -1.24
N GLY A 172 4.04 -5.17 -0.41
CA GLY A 172 4.75 -3.96 -0.84
C GLY A 172 6.25 -4.09 -0.58
N SER A 173 7.11 -3.82 -1.57
CA SER A 173 8.55 -3.85 -1.37
C SER A 173 9.29 -2.78 -2.16
N SER A 174 10.34 -2.25 -1.53
CA SER A 174 11.31 -1.35 -2.13
C SER A 174 12.68 -1.98 -2.38
N ASN A 175 12.78 -3.33 -2.25
CA ASN A 175 14.02 -4.08 -2.46
C ASN A 175 13.77 -5.46 -3.07
N THR A 176 14.81 -6.02 -3.71
CA THR A 176 14.72 -7.30 -4.42
C THR A 176 14.50 -8.51 -3.51
N ILE A 177 14.96 -8.48 -2.25
CA ILE A 177 14.78 -9.59 -1.30
C ILE A 177 13.30 -9.79 -0.99
N GLY A 178 12.59 -8.71 -0.66
CA GLY A 178 11.14 -8.75 -0.42
C GLY A 178 10.36 -9.09 -1.69
N SER A 179 10.80 -8.57 -2.83
CA SER A 179 10.16 -8.84 -4.13
C SER A 179 10.27 -10.32 -4.52
N THR A 180 11.43 -10.93 -4.32
CA THR A 180 11.66 -12.38 -4.52
C THR A 180 10.76 -13.20 -3.61
N TRP A 181 10.71 -12.87 -2.31
CA TRP A 181 9.85 -13.55 -1.33
C TRP A 181 8.37 -13.51 -1.74
N ALA A 182 7.88 -12.34 -2.19
CA ALA A 182 6.51 -12.19 -2.66
C ALA A 182 6.23 -13.04 -3.91
N GLY A 183 7.17 -13.10 -4.85
CA GLY A 183 7.09 -13.94 -6.04
C GLY A 183 7.05 -15.43 -5.70
N GLU A 184 7.93 -15.91 -4.82
CA GLU A 184 7.96 -17.30 -4.32
C GLU A 184 6.66 -17.70 -3.64
N ARG A 185 6.00 -16.80 -2.93
CA ARG A 185 4.70 -17.02 -2.27
C ARG A 185 3.51 -16.83 -3.20
N GLY A 186 3.69 -16.26 -4.40
CA GLY A 186 2.64 -16.01 -5.38
C GLY A 186 1.68 -14.91 -4.99
N LEU A 187 2.13 -13.91 -4.24
CA LEU A 187 1.31 -12.80 -3.77
C LEU A 187 1.10 -11.77 -4.86
N HIS A 188 0.09 -10.91 -4.74
CA HIS A 188 0.05 -9.65 -5.46
C HIS A 188 1.17 -8.73 -4.99
N PHE A 189 1.78 -7.98 -5.90
CA PHE A 189 3.00 -7.25 -5.62
C PHE A 189 2.92 -5.80 -6.07
N VAL A 190 3.38 -4.88 -5.22
CA VAL A 190 3.59 -3.47 -5.56
C VAL A 190 4.99 -3.05 -5.15
N THR A 191 5.71 -2.39 -6.07
CA THR A 191 7.00 -1.78 -5.76
C THR A 191 6.89 -0.29 -5.54
N LEU A 192 7.78 0.23 -4.70
CA LEU A 192 7.93 1.63 -4.35
C LEU A 192 9.27 2.15 -4.89
N GLY A 193 9.37 3.47 -5.06
CA GLY A 193 10.62 4.16 -5.39
C GLY A 193 10.82 4.46 -6.88
N PRO A 194 12.00 5.02 -7.23
CA PRO A 194 12.34 5.44 -8.57
C PRO A 194 12.27 4.34 -9.63
N MET A 195 12.21 4.73 -10.90
CA MET A 195 12.08 3.80 -12.04
C MET A 195 13.13 2.69 -12.04
N ALA A 196 14.40 3.01 -11.75
CA ALA A 196 15.47 2.01 -11.70
C ALA A 196 15.24 0.96 -10.61
N THR A 197 14.84 1.38 -9.41
CA THR A 197 14.48 0.51 -8.30
C THR A 197 13.24 -0.32 -8.63
N ALA A 198 12.22 0.29 -9.19
CA ALA A 198 10.99 -0.39 -9.61
C ALA A 198 11.28 -1.50 -10.62
N LYS A 199 12.12 -1.24 -11.61
CA LYS A 199 12.52 -2.20 -12.64
C LYS A 199 13.25 -3.42 -12.04
N ALA A 200 14.20 -3.19 -11.13
CA ALA A 200 14.93 -4.25 -10.45
C ALA A 200 13.99 -5.13 -9.59
N ASN A 201 13.10 -4.50 -8.82
CA ASN A 201 12.16 -5.19 -7.94
C ASN A 201 11.13 -6.00 -8.73
N ILE A 202 10.54 -5.45 -9.78
CA ILE A 202 9.60 -6.16 -10.66
C ILE A 202 10.31 -7.32 -11.37
N GLY A 203 11.55 -7.13 -11.80
CA GLY A 203 12.36 -8.21 -12.40
C GLY A 203 12.55 -9.39 -11.44
N ALA A 204 12.97 -9.11 -10.20
CA ALA A 204 13.16 -10.12 -9.16
C ALA A 204 11.84 -10.85 -8.80
N PHE A 205 10.74 -10.10 -8.71
CA PHE A 205 9.41 -10.68 -8.48
C PHE A 205 9.00 -11.62 -9.62
N LYS A 206 9.10 -11.18 -10.89
CA LYS A 206 8.69 -11.95 -12.05
C LYS A 206 9.50 -13.25 -12.18
N GLU A 207 10.81 -13.18 -11.94
CA GLU A 207 11.70 -14.37 -11.97
C GLU A 207 11.27 -15.40 -10.91
N ALA A 208 11.07 -14.98 -9.67
CA ALA A 208 10.65 -15.83 -8.57
C ALA A 208 9.24 -16.41 -8.80
N PHE A 209 8.30 -15.57 -9.27
CA PHE A 209 6.93 -15.98 -9.57
C PHE A 209 6.85 -17.00 -10.70
N ALA A 210 7.67 -16.86 -11.74
CA ALA A 210 7.73 -17.81 -12.86
C ALA A 210 8.24 -19.20 -12.43
N LYS A 211 9.21 -19.24 -11.51
CA LYS A 211 9.76 -20.50 -10.96
C LYS A 211 8.74 -21.29 -10.14
N ARG A 212 7.80 -20.60 -9.51
CA ARG A 212 6.73 -21.23 -8.71
C ARG A 212 5.73 -22.04 -9.56
N GLY A 213 5.56 -21.72 -10.83
CA GLY A 213 4.49 -22.24 -11.67
C GLY A 213 3.12 -21.60 -11.33
N ARG A 214 2.05 -22.08 -11.98
CA ARG A 214 0.67 -21.58 -11.79
C ARG A 214 0.04 -22.11 -10.50
N ALA A 215 0.61 -21.83 -9.35
CA ALA A 215 -0.13 -22.06 -8.12
C ALA A 215 -1.22 -20.96 -8.03
N ALA A 216 -2.46 -21.38 -7.87
CA ALA A 216 -3.62 -20.54 -7.92
C ALA A 216 -3.55 -19.42 -6.87
N GLN A 217 -3.59 -18.18 -7.33
CA GLN A 217 -4.09 -17.11 -6.50
C GLN A 217 -5.60 -17.30 -6.33
N PRO A 218 -6.18 -17.05 -5.15
CA PRO A 218 -7.60 -17.27 -4.90
C PRO A 218 -8.54 -16.51 -5.85
N LYS A 219 -8.09 -15.38 -6.38
CA LYS A 219 -8.80 -14.60 -7.41
C LYS A 219 -7.81 -14.02 -8.40
N ALA A 220 -7.55 -14.74 -9.48
CA ALA A 220 -6.69 -14.27 -10.57
C ALA A 220 -7.43 -13.25 -11.44
N GLU A 221 -7.69 -12.05 -10.92
CA GLU A 221 -8.28 -10.94 -11.68
C GLU A 221 -7.26 -10.20 -12.55
N PHE A 222 -5.98 -10.62 -12.48
CA PHE A 222 -4.89 -10.01 -13.22
C PHE A 222 -4.34 -10.96 -14.28
N PRO A 223 -4.03 -10.47 -15.47
CA PRO A 223 -3.32 -11.24 -16.48
C PRO A 223 -2.02 -11.83 -15.88
N GLY A 224 -1.77 -13.11 -16.08
CA GLY A 224 -0.62 -13.80 -15.52
C GLY A 224 -0.79 -14.28 -14.08
N GLY A 225 -1.92 -14.01 -13.40
CA GLY A 225 -2.27 -14.55 -12.09
C GLY A 225 -1.86 -13.69 -10.89
N ALA A 226 -1.18 -12.56 -11.10
CA ALA A 226 -0.85 -11.62 -10.02
C ALA A 226 -0.91 -10.17 -10.48
N ALA A 227 -1.24 -9.26 -9.56
CA ALA A 227 -0.94 -7.86 -9.73
C ALA A 227 0.58 -7.66 -9.68
N ILE A 228 1.10 -6.92 -10.64
CA ILE A 228 2.49 -6.45 -10.69
C ILE A 228 2.43 -4.94 -10.80
N GLY A 229 2.54 -4.29 -9.64
CA GLY A 229 2.26 -2.87 -9.50
C GLY A 229 3.46 -2.01 -9.21
N PHE A 230 3.28 -0.73 -9.45
CA PHE A 230 4.18 0.34 -9.01
C PHE A 230 3.39 1.50 -8.44
N GLN A 231 3.95 2.21 -7.46
CA GLN A 231 3.30 3.32 -6.78
C GLN A 231 3.80 4.65 -7.31
N ARG A 232 2.88 5.62 -7.52
CA ARG A 232 3.20 7.01 -7.92
C ARG A 232 2.31 8.01 -7.21
N HIS A 233 2.89 9.18 -6.92
CA HIS A 233 2.14 10.37 -6.52
C HIS A 233 1.66 11.05 -7.80
N VAL A 234 0.36 11.21 -7.96
CA VAL A 234 -0.24 11.69 -9.22
C VAL A 234 -1.07 12.94 -8.94
N PHE A 235 -0.80 14.00 -9.67
CA PHE A 235 -1.47 15.30 -9.53
C PHE A 235 -1.94 15.78 -10.90
N VAL A 236 -3.25 15.86 -11.10
CA VAL A 236 -3.83 16.24 -12.40
C VAL A 236 -4.55 17.58 -12.28
N ALA A 237 -4.25 18.49 -13.19
CA ALA A 237 -4.91 19.79 -13.30
C ALA A 237 -5.10 20.20 -14.75
N ASP A 238 -5.83 21.30 -14.97
CA ASP A 238 -6.07 21.80 -16.32
C ASP A 238 -4.78 22.34 -16.97
N THR A 239 -3.78 22.73 -16.18
CA THR A 239 -2.46 23.18 -16.62
C THR A 239 -1.34 22.63 -15.75
N ASP A 240 -0.12 22.50 -16.30
CA ASP A 240 1.07 22.05 -15.57
C ASP A 240 1.40 23.02 -14.41
N ALA A 241 1.22 24.33 -14.61
CA ALA A 241 1.46 25.33 -13.58
C ALA A 241 0.49 25.16 -12.38
N GLU A 242 -0.76 24.84 -12.63
CA GLU A 242 -1.76 24.58 -11.60
C GLU A 242 -1.44 23.26 -10.87
N ALA A 243 -1.14 22.19 -11.59
CA ALA A 243 -0.74 20.92 -10.98
C ALA A 243 0.45 21.12 -10.03
N LYS A 244 1.51 21.79 -10.50
CA LYS A 244 2.68 22.08 -9.68
C LYS A 244 2.37 22.94 -8.46
N ARG A 245 1.41 23.87 -8.53
CA ARG A 245 1.03 24.78 -7.44
C ARG A 245 0.59 24.03 -6.18
N PHE A 246 -0.15 22.91 -6.32
CA PHE A 246 -0.55 22.11 -5.18
C PHE A 246 0.32 20.85 -4.97
N ALA A 247 0.89 20.29 -6.01
CA ALA A 247 1.76 19.12 -5.92
C ALA A 247 3.03 19.39 -5.08
N LYS A 248 3.70 20.52 -5.35
CA LYS A 248 4.96 20.84 -4.68
C LYS A 248 4.81 20.95 -3.15
N PRO A 249 3.96 21.81 -2.57
CA PRO A 249 3.81 21.87 -1.13
C PRO A 249 3.26 20.57 -0.51
N ALA A 250 2.42 19.83 -1.22
CA ALA A 250 1.94 18.53 -0.76
C ALA A 250 3.07 17.52 -0.61
N MET A 251 3.95 17.43 -1.62
CA MET A 251 5.12 16.56 -1.57
C MET A 251 6.15 17.00 -0.53
N GLU A 252 6.36 18.29 -0.34
CA GLU A 252 7.27 18.81 0.69
C GLU A 252 6.81 18.40 2.09
N LEU A 253 5.50 18.48 2.38
CA LEU A 253 4.95 17.98 3.64
C LEU A 253 5.09 16.47 3.77
N HIS A 254 4.77 15.72 2.71
CA HIS A 254 4.93 14.27 2.68
C HIS A 254 6.38 13.84 2.99
N LEU A 255 7.36 14.42 2.33
CA LEU A 255 8.77 14.14 2.55
C LEU A 255 9.22 14.50 3.97
N LYS A 256 8.71 15.60 4.54
CA LYS A 256 8.93 15.97 5.94
C LYS A 256 8.37 14.90 6.89
N ASN A 257 7.12 14.49 6.69
CA ASN A 257 6.46 13.49 7.53
C ASN A 257 7.16 12.13 7.42
N LEU A 258 7.59 11.74 6.22
CA LEU A 258 8.33 10.50 5.97
C LEU A 258 9.69 10.46 6.71
N ASN A 259 10.34 11.60 6.89
CA ASN A 259 11.62 11.71 7.62
C ASN A 259 11.44 12.04 9.11
N TRP A 260 10.23 12.31 9.57
CA TRP A 260 9.97 12.84 10.92
C TRP A 260 10.58 12.00 12.06
N LEU A 261 10.43 10.67 12.02
CA LEU A 261 11.03 9.79 13.05
C LEU A 261 12.56 9.83 13.02
N ARG A 262 13.16 9.92 11.84
CA ARG A 262 14.63 10.05 11.69
C ARG A 262 15.14 11.32 12.32
N ASP A 263 14.46 12.42 12.06
CA ASP A 263 14.82 13.74 12.58
C ASP A 263 14.59 13.81 14.08
N LYS A 264 13.47 13.27 14.57
CA LYS A 264 13.16 13.19 16.01
C LYS A 264 14.21 12.39 16.80
N HIS A 265 14.75 11.33 16.23
CA HIS A 265 15.77 10.50 16.88
C HIS A 265 17.21 10.90 16.55
N GLY A 266 17.42 12.02 15.88
CA GLY A 266 18.76 12.57 15.61
C GLY A 266 19.63 11.67 14.73
N VAL A 267 19.01 10.82 13.88
CA VAL A 267 19.76 9.93 12.97
C VAL A 267 20.30 10.76 11.82
N ALA A 268 21.53 11.27 11.98
CA ALA A 268 22.25 11.97 10.94
C ALA A 268 22.94 10.97 10.00
N GLY A 269 22.67 11.11 8.70
CA GLY A 269 23.39 10.37 7.66
C GLY A 269 22.89 8.94 7.42
N ALA A 270 23.49 8.27 6.45
CA ALA A 270 23.19 6.90 6.06
C ALA A 270 23.74 5.89 7.10
N SER A 271 23.09 5.76 8.26
CA SER A 271 23.31 4.55 9.03
C SER A 271 22.73 3.37 8.23
N SER A 272 23.34 2.20 8.32
CA SER A 272 22.90 0.99 7.58
C SER A 272 21.44 0.60 7.86
N LEU A 273 20.87 1.05 8.98
CA LEU A 273 19.47 0.90 9.37
C LEU A 273 18.53 1.85 8.59
N VAL A 274 19.03 3.03 8.23
CA VAL A 274 18.23 4.11 7.61
C VAL A 274 18.33 4.09 6.09
N SER A 275 19.42 3.61 5.51
CA SER A 275 19.59 3.45 4.05
C SER A 275 18.58 2.46 3.42
N ARG A 276 17.91 1.66 4.26
CA ARG A 276 16.89 0.70 3.80
C ARG A 276 15.51 1.32 3.53
N LEU A 277 15.29 2.57 3.92
CA LEU A 277 14.00 3.25 3.69
C LEU A 277 13.87 3.87 2.27
N ASN A 278 14.83 3.66 1.39
CA ASN A 278 14.83 4.03 -0.06
C ASN A 278 14.35 5.46 -0.40
N VAL A 279 14.21 6.35 0.59
CA VAL A 279 13.97 7.77 0.36
C VAL A 279 15.25 8.49 0.72
N PRO A 280 15.95 9.10 -0.24
CA PRO A 280 17.13 9.88 0.05
C PRO A 280 16.80 10.98 1.05
N ARG A 281 17.61 11.13 2.10
CA ARG A 281 17.49 12.26 3.00
C ARG A 281 17.76 13.54 2.21
N GLY A 282 16.79 14.47 2.23
CA GLY A 282 16.88 15.71 1.46
C GLY A 282 16.31 15.61 0.05
N ALA A 283 15.67 14.50 -0.32
CA ALA A 283 14.86 14.48 -1.54
C ALA A 283 13.85 15.64 -1.51
N ASN A 284 13.68 16.27 -2.64
CA ASN A 284 12.75 17.38 -2.84
C ASN A 284 11.78 17.04 -3.98
N TYR A 285 10.78 17.88 -4.15
CA TYR A 285 9.77 17.70 -5.17
C TYR A 285 10.38 17.56 -6.59
N GLU A 286 11.34 18.39 -6.95
CA GLU A 286 11.97 18.39 -8.27
C GLU A 286 12.73 17.08 -8.56
N GLU A 287 13.39 16.52 -7.57
CA GLU A 287 14.04 15.21 -7.67
C GLU A 287 13.01 14.09 -7.83
N CYS A 288 11.89 14.13 -7.09
CA CYS A 288 10.81 13.16 -7.21
C CYS A 288 10.12 13.20 -8.59
N VAL A 289 10.01 14.38 -9.22
CA VAL A 289 9.54 14.50 -10.60
C VAL A 289 10.58 13.91 -11.56
N ALA A 290 11.87 14.25 -11.38
CA ALA A 290 12.94 13.79 -12.26
C ALA A 290 13.14 12.27 -12.22
N ASP A 291 12.94 11.62 -11.07
CA ASP A 291 13.07 10.17 -10.90
C ASP A 291 11.78 9.38 -11.23
N GLY A 292 10.69 10.09 -11.56
CA GLY A 292 9.40 9.55 -11.99
C GLY A 292 8.52 9.02 -10.85
N THR A 293 8.82 9.32 -9.59
CA THR A 293 7.95 8.98 -8.44
C THR A 293 6.78 9.94 -8.29
N VAL A 294 6.92 11.17 -8.78
CA VAL A 294 5.86 12.18 -8.91
C VAL A 294 5.54 12.37 -10.39
N ILE A 295 4.25 12.35 -10.70
CA ILE A 295 3.70 12.63 -12.04
C ILE A 295 2.65 13.72 -11.86
N ASP A 296 2.94 14.92 -12.34
CA ASP A 296 2.03 16.06 -12.23
C ASP A 296 1.89 16.79 -13.58
N GLY A 297 0.71 17.33 -13.84
CA GLY A 297 0.46 18.09 -15.07
C GLY A 297 -0.94 17.92 -15.62
N THR A 298 -1.05 18.22 -16.92
CA THR A 298 -2.30 18.03 -17.66
C THR A 298 -2.66 16.54 -17.83
N PRO A 299 -3.93 16.20 -18.09
CA PRO A 299 -4.36 14.82 -18.33
C PRO A 299 -3.54 14.11 -19.42
N ASP A 300 -3.16 14.82 -20.48
CA ASP A 300 -2.37 14.24 -21.57
C ASP A 300 -0.93 13.93 -21.14
N HIS A 301 -0.29 14.85 -20.41
CA HIS A 301 1.06 14.63 -19.86
C HIS A 301 1.05 13.44 -18.88
N VAL A 302 0.12 13.44 -17.92
CA VAL A 302 -0.01 12.36 -16.92
C VAL A 302 -0.27 11.02 -17.59
N THR A 303 -1.13 10.97 -18.61
CA THR A 303 -1.41 9.76 -19.37
C THR A 303 -0.14 9.22 -20.05
N ALA A 304 0.57 10.08 -20.78
CA ALA A 304 1.76 9.70 -21.51
C ALA A 304 2.85 9.14 -20.58
N GLU A 305 3.05 9.79 -19.43
CA GLU A 305 4.07 9.36 -18.48
C GLU A 305 3.70 8.03 -17.80
N ILE A 306 2.44 7.84 -17.39
CA ILE A 306 1.99 6.57 -16.82
C ILE A 306 2.08 5.44 -17.86
N GLU A 307 1.69 5.68 -19.13
CA GLU A 307 1.85 4.70 -20.19
C GLU A 307 3.31 4.30 -20.41
N ARG A 308 4.20 5.29 -20.48
CA ARG A 308 5.64 5.06 -20.64
C ARG A 308 6.17 4.17 -19.51
N GLN A 309 5.92 4.53 -18.25
CA GLN A 309 6.38 3.77 -17.10
C GLN A 309 5.77 2.37 -17.05
N THR A 310 4.47 2.23 -17.32
CA THR A 310 3.78 0.94 -17.35
C THR A 310 4.40 -0.01 -18.37
N ARG A 311 4.68 0.47 -19.58
CA ARG A 311 5.31 -0.34 -20.65
C ARG A 311 6.75 -0.71 -20.29
N GLU A 312 7.53 0.24 -19.78
CA GLU A 312 8.92 0.00 -19.39
C GLU A 312 9.05 -1.02 -18.25
N LEU A 313 8.16 -0.98 -17.27
CA LEU A 313 8.13 -1.89 -16.13
C LEU A 313 7.44 -3.21 -16.47
N GLY A 314 6.62 -3.25 -17.51
CA GLY A 314 5.74 -4.38 -17.81
C GLY A 314 4.81 -4.68 -16.65
N ALA A 315 4.25 -3.61 -16.05
CA ALA A 315 3.30 -3.67 -14.94
C ALA A 315 1.85 -3.80 -15.46
N ASN A 316 0.95 -4.28 -14.60
CA ASN A 316 -0.48 -4.39 -14.87
C ASN A 316 -1.35 -3.70 -13.80
N TYR A 317 -0.70 -3.06 -12.81
CA TYR A 317 -1.34 -2.36 -11.72
C TYR A 317 -0.61 -1.04 -11.42
N LEU A 318 -1.35 0.06 -11.33
CA LEU A 318 -0.84 1.35 -10.87
C LEU A 318 -1.47 1.65 -9.51
N LEU A 319 -0.64 1.93 -8.52
CA LEU A 319 -1.07 2.39 -7.20
C LEU A 319 -0.82 3.89 -7.10
N THR A 320 -1.88 4.68 -6.99
CA THR A 320 -1.81 6.14 -7.05
C THR A 320 -2.00 6.79 -5.68
N TYR A 321 -1.17 7.79 -5.36
CA TYR A 321 -1.53 8.81 -4.40
C TYR A 321 -2.21 9.97 -5.14
N LEU A 322 -3.44 10.28 -4.79
CA LEU A 322 -4.24 11.35 -5.40
C LEU A 322 -4.69 12.41 -4.41
N PHE A 323 -4.54 12.18 -3.11
CA PHE A 323 -4.86 13.12 -2.06
C PHE A 323 -3.83 13.01 -0.95
N LEU A 324 -2.94 14.00 -0.84
CA LEU A 324 -1.84 13.93 0.11
C LEU A 324 -1.41 15.33 0.59
N GLY A 325 -0.71 15.35 1.73
CA GLY A 325 -0.05 16.54 2.25
C GLY A 325 -1.00 17.71 2.44
N THR A 326 -0.64 18.85 1.89
CA THR A 326 -1.37 20.13 2.04
C THR A 326 -2.56 20.28 1.08
N MET A 327 -2.87 19.29 0.25
CA MET A 327 -4.01 19.41 -0.66
C MET A 327 -5.32 19.62 0.10
N THR A 328 -6.16 20.48 -0.43
CA THR A 328 -7.55 20.60 0.00
C THR A 328 -8.40 19.49 -0.61
N LEU A 329 -9.51 19.13 0.02
CA LEU A 329 -10.47 18.17 -0.54
C LEU A 329 -10.95 18.62 -1.93
N ALA A 330 -11.14 19.91 -2.16
CA ALA A 330 -11.58 20.43 -3.47
C ALA A 330 -10.53 20.18 -4.56
N GLU A 331 -9.26 20.42 -4.29
CA GLU A 331 -8.15 20.16 -5.22
C GLU A 331 -8.04 18.66 -5.49
N ALA A 332 -8.14 17.81 -4.46
CA ALA A 332 -8.09 16.36 -4.60
C ALA A 332 -9.26 15.83 -5.44
N LEU A 333 -10.48 16.29 -5.19
CA LEU A 333 -11.67 15.90 -5.97
C LEU A 333 -11.59 16.37 -7.43
N ARG A 334 -11.06 17.58 -7.69
CA ARG A 334 -10.84 18.06 -9.06
C ARG A 334 -9.81 17.21 -9.79
N SER A 335 -8.67 16.91 -9.13
CA SER A 335 -7.64 16.03 -9.69
C SER A 335 -8.18 14.62 -9.95
N LEU A 336 -8.94 14.04 -9.01
CA LEU A 336 -9.62 12.75 -9.21
C LEU A 336 -10.60 12.78 -10.39
N SER A 337 -11.37 13.84 -10.53
CA SER A 337 -12.31 13.99 -11.66
C SER A 337 -11.58 13.97 -13.00
N LEU A 338 -10.54 14.77 -13.16
CA LEU A 338 -9.73 14.79 -14.39
C LEU A 338 -9.04 13.44 -14.63
N PHE A 339 -8.48 12.84 -13.58
CA PHE A 339 -7.84 11.54 -13.67
C PHE A 339 -8.82 10.46 -14.12
N SER A 340 -10.02 10.42 -13.54
CA SER A 340 -11.00 9.37 -13.84
C SER A 340 -11.68 9.54 -15.21
N THR A 341 -11.89 10.77 -15.67
CA THR A 341 -12.60 11.03 -16.94
C THR A 341 -11.67 11.11 -18.13
N GLU A 342 -10.42 11.53 -17.97
CA GLU A 342 -9.52 11.80 -19.08
C GLU A 342 -8.28 10.92 -19.12
N VAL A 343 -7.78 10.43 -17.97
CA VAL A 343 -6.59 9.60 -17.89
C VAL A 343 -6.95 8.10 -17.85
N MET A 344 -7.78 7.69 -16.88
CA MET A 344 -8.13 6.26 -16.70
C MET A 344 -8.67 5.56 -17.96
N PRO A 345 -9.55 6.17 -18.78
CA PRO A 345 -10.08 5.51 -19.98
C PRO A 345 -8.99 5.20 -21.01
N LYS A 346 -7.95 6.03 -21.11
CA LYS A 346 -6.81 5.82 -22.00
C LYS A 346 -5.94 4.67 -21.49
N LEU A 347 -5.70 4.60 -20.17
CA LEU A 347 -4.90 3.55 -19.52
C LEU A 347 -5.61 2.18 -19.47
N ALA A 348 -6.93 2.12 -19.56
CA ALA A 348 -7.69 0.87 -19.57
C ALA A 348 -7.33 -0.05 -20.76
N ARG A 349 -6.70 0.49 -21.80
CA ARG A 349 -6.27 -0.24 -23.00
C ARG A 349 -4.91 -0.92 -22.83
N LEU A 350 -4.18 -0.64 -21.74
CA LEU A 350 -2.91 -1.27 -21.36
C LEU A 350 -3.19 -2.55 -20.52
#